data_98d0462aee9e82b716638221a9ba9572
#
_entry.id   98d0462aee9e82b716638221a9ba9572
#
_cell.length_a   1.000
_cell.length_b   1.000
_cell.length_c   1.000
_cell.angle_alpha   90.00
_cell.angle_beta   90.00
_cell.angle_gamma   90.00
#
_symmetry.space_group_name_H-M   'P 1'
#
loop_
_entity.id
_entity.type
_entity.pdbx_description
1 polymer ?
#
loop_
_entity_poly.entity_id
_entity_poly.type
_entity_poly.pdbx_seq_one_letter_code
_entity_poly.pdbx_strand_id
1 'polypeptide(L)'
;YYQPLIIMTVIPFSFIGAVFGHWWMDTAFSMMSFFGVIALTGVVVNDSLILTDAVNKRLNAQQGIAEAVTGACKQRFRPILITSLTTFFGLFPLLLETSLQAQEMLPMAISLAFGILFATVITLLLVPCLFVILNDIAPPLSKPEIDPNDPDQALA
;
A
#
# COMPACT_ATOMS: atom_id res chain seq x y z
N TYR A 1 -12.32 12.45 -1.27
CA TYR A 1 -12.50 11.94 -2.64
C TYR A 1 -11.18 11.58 -3.36
N TYR A 2 -10.03 12.13 -2.95
CA TYR A 2 -8.72 11.85 -3.60
C TYR A 2 -8.01 10.59 -3.07
N GLN A 3 -8.45 10.05 -1.96
CA GLN A 3 -7.82 8.90 -1.30
C GLN A 3 -7.84 7.62 -2.16
N PRO A 4 -8.95 7.26 -2.84
CA PRO A 4 -8.96 6.10 -3.73
C PRO A 4 -7.97 6.25 -4.90
N LEU A 5 -7.73 7.47 -5.38
CA LEU A 5 -6.76 7.75 -6.44
C LEU A 5 -5.32 7.44 -6.00
N ILE A 6 -4.97 7.80 -4.76
CA ILE A 6 -3.67 7.47 -4.18
C ILE A 6 -3.46 5.96 -4.16
N ILE A 7 -4.47 5.23 -3.70
CA ILE A 7 -4.42 3.77 -3.60
C ILE A 7 -4.28 3.13 -4.98
N MET A 8 -5.06 3.59 -5.96
CA MET A 8 -4.98 3.07 -7.34
C MET A 8 -3.63 3.32 -8.00
N THR A 9 -2.93 4.40 -7.62
CA THR A 9 -1.59 4.71 -8.16
C THR A 9 -0.54 3.70 -7.69
N VAL A 10 -0.72 3.05 -6.55
CA VAL A 10 0.24 2.05 -6.03
C VAL A 10 0.20 0.74 -6.82
N ILE A 11 -0.94 0.40 -7.42
CA ILE A 11 -1.14 -0.87 -8.16
C ILE A 11 -0.14 -1.04 -9.32
N PRO A 12 0.06 -0.06 -10.22
CA PRO A 12 1.04 -0.20 -11.31
C PRO A 12 2.46 -0.44 -10.82
N PHE A 13 2.82 0.16 -9.70
CA PHE A 13 4.16 -0.03 -9.12
C PHE A 13 4.35 -1.43 -8.54
N SER A 14 3.30 -2.03 -7.99
CA SER A 14 3.37 -3.41 -7.51
C SER A 14 3.59 -4.41 -8.66
N PHE A 15 3.03 -4.12 -9.82
CA PHE A 15 3.26 -4.90 -11.04
C PHE A 15 4.72 -4.88 -11.48
N ILE A 16 5.40 -3.73 -11.36
CA ILE A 16 6.84 -3.61 -11.64
C ILE A 16 7.64 -4.57 -10.74
N GLY A 17 7.28 -4.67 -9.46
CA GLY A 17 7.91 -5.59 -8.51
C GLY A 17 7.73 -7.06 -8.91
N ALA A 18 6.54 -7.44 -9.41
CA ALA A 18 6.29 -8.79 -9.90
C ALA A 18 7.15 -9.11 -11.13
N VAL A 19 7.23 -8.19 -12.09
CA VAL A 19 8.08 -8.36 -13.29
C VAL A 19 9.56 -8.46 -12.91
N PHE A 20 10.01 -7.63 -11.97
CA PHE A 20 11.39 -7.69 -11.47
C PHE A 20 11.70 -9.06 -10.84
N GLY A 21 10.76 -9.62 -10.06
CA GLY A 21 10.92 -10.96 -9.48
C GLY A 21 11.08 -12.05 -10.53
N HIS A 22 10.30 -12.00 -11.61
CA HIS A 22 10.42 -12.93 -12.72
C HIS A 22 11.76 -12.82 -13.45
N TRP A 23 12.21 -11.60 -13.66
CA TRP A 23 13.53 -11.35 -14.26
C TRP A 23 14.66 -11.86 -13.36
N TRP A 24 14.57 -11.66 -12.06
CA TRP A 24 15.57 -12.14 -11.09
C TRP A 24 15.65 -13.67 -11.03
N MET A 25 14.50 -14.34 -11.11
CA MET A 25 14.40 -15.82 -11.04
C MET A 25 14.51 -16.51 -12.40
N ASP A 26 14.77 -15.74 -13.46
CA ASP A 26 14.83 -16.24 -14.86
C ASP A 26 13.64 -17.11 -15.25
N THR A 27 12.45 -16.71 -14.84
CA THR A 27 11.20 -17.43 -15.01
C THR A 27 10.29 -16.69 -15.97
N ALA A 28 9.70 -17.40 -16.94
CA ALA A 28 8.79 -16.80 -17.89
C ALA A 28 7.49 -16.32 -17.22
N PHE A 29 7.01 -15.14 -17.63
CA PHE A 29 5.73 -14.63 -17.19
C PHE A 29 4.60 -15.46 -17.80
N SER A 30 3.80 -16.12 -16.96
CA SER A 30 2.76 -17.06 -17.36
C SER A 30 1.37 -16.61 -16.89
N MET A 31 0.34 -17.33 -17.30
CA MET A 31 -1.02 -17.11 -16.80
C MET A 31 -1.10 -17.20 -15.28
N MET A 32 -0.31 -18.09 -14.65
CA MET A 32 -0.23 -18.20 -13.20
C MET A 32 0.37 -16.94 -12.55
N SER A 33 1.30 -16.26 -13.23
CA SER A 33 1.85 -14.99 -12.79
C SER A 33 0.77 -13.91 -12.67
N PHE A 34 -0.21 -13.87 -13.57
CA PHE A 34 -1.34 -12.93 -13.49
C PHE A 34 -2.20 -13.18 -12.25
N PHE A 35 -2.46 -14.42 -11.87
CA PHE A 35 -3.17 -14.71 -10.63
C PHE A 35 -2.40 -14.22 -9.41
N GLY A 36 -1.07 -14.36 -9.42
CA GLY A 36 -0.21 -13.78 -8.39
C GLY A 36 -0.32 -12.24 -8.33
N VAL A 37 -0.35 -11.58 -9.48
CA VAL A 37 -0.51 -10.11 -9.55
C VAL A 37 -1.91 -9.67 -9.06
N ILE A 38 -2.97 -10.41 -9.37
CA ILE A 38 -4.32 -10.11 -8.88
C ILE A 38 -4.36 -10.23 -7.35
N ALA A 39 -3.81 -11.30 -6.81
CA ALA A 39 -3.70 -11.49 -5.36
C ALA A 39 -2.85 -10.38 -4.70
N LEU A 40 -1.72 -10.05 -5.32
CA LEU A 40 -0.85 -8.95 -4.90
C LEU A 40 -1.59 -7.62 -4.83
N THR A 41 -2.39 -7.31 -5.85
CA THR A 41 -3.19 -6.08 -5.90
C THR A 41 -4.12 -5.97 -4.68
N GLY A 42 -4.79 -7.06 -4.31
CA GLY A 42 -5.65 -7.09 -3.14
C GLY A 42 -4.91 -6.79 -1.84
N VAL A 43 -3.72 -7.38 -1.65
CA VAL A 43 -2.88 -7.14 -0.47
C VAL A 43 -2.40 -5.68 -0.43
N VAL A 44 -1.89 -5.17 -1.54
CA VAL A 44 -1.36 -3.79 -1.65
C VAL A 44 -2.44 -2.74 -1.40
N VAL A 45 -3.64 -2.95 -1.93
CA VAL A 45 -4.80 -2.07 -1.68
C VAL A 45 -5.16 -2.07 -0.20
N ASN A 46 -5.20 -3.23 0.44
CA ASN A 46 -5.47 -3.34 1.87
C ASN A 46 -4.43 -2.58 2.72
N ASP A 47 -3.14 -2.75 2.44
CA ASP A 47 -2.06 -2.07 3.17
C ASP A 47 -2.12 -0.54 2.96
N SER A 48 -2.43 -0.10 1.74
CA SER A 48 -2.59 1.32 1.41
C SER A 48 -3.81 1.93 2.11
N LEU A 49 -4.92 1.18 2.23
CA LEU A 49 -6.10 1.62 2.98
C LEU A 49 -5.81 1.80 4.46
N ILE A 50 -5.10 0.86 5.08
CA ILE A 50 -4.71 0.93 6.49
C ILE A 50 -3.83 2.17 6.75
N LEU A 51 -2.89 2.46 5.86
CA LEU A 51 -2.03 3.63 5.98
C LEU A 51 -2.83 4.93 5.80
N THR A 52 -3.71 4.97 4.81
CA THR A 52 -4.59 6.11 4.53
C THR A 52 -5.53 6.41 5.71
N ASP A 53 -6.15 5.37 6.29
CA ASP A 53 -6.99 5.51 7.49
C ASP A 53 -6.20 6.07 8.69
N ALA A 54 -4.96 5.62 8.88
CA ALA A 54 -4.10 6.14 9.94
C ALA A 54 -3.75 7.62 9.74
N VAL A 55 -3.52 8.06 8.50
CA VAL A 55 -3.30 9.49 8.19
C VAL A 55 -4.56 10.29 8.48
N ASN A 56 -5.73 9.82 8.04
CA ASN A 56 -7.00 10.51 8.25
C ASN A 56 -7.34 10.69 9.73
N LYS A 57 -7.14 9.66 10.54
CA LYS A 57 -7.36 9.75 11.98
C LYS A 57 -6.53 10.84 12.64
N ARG A 58 -5.29 11.03 12.19
CA ARG A 58 -4.41 12.09 12.71
C ARG A 58 -4.78 13.47 12.19
N LEU A 59 -5.22 13.58 10.95
CA LEU A 59 -5.72 14.83 10.39
C LEU A 59 -6.99 15.30 11.14
N ASN A 60 -7.89 14.39 11.46
CA ASN A 60 -9.09 14.70 12.25
C ASN A 60 -8.75 15.14 13.69
N ALA A 61 -7.60 14.73 14.22
CA ALA A 61 -7.09 15.19 15.52
C ALA A 61 -6.40 16.57 15.47
N GLN A 62 -6.64 17.36 14.43
CA GLN A 62 -6.11 18.73 14.22
C GLN A 62 -4.58 18.84 14.14
N GLN A 63 -3.89 17.76 13.80
CA GLN A 63 -2.46 17.78 13.54
C GLN A 63 -2.16 18.39 12.16
N GLY A 64 -1.03 19.06 12.02
CA GLY A 64 -0.56 19.53 10.73
C GLY A 64 -0.33 18.35 9.77
N ILE A 65 -0.54 18.55 8.46
CA ILE A 65 -0.50 17.47 7.47
C ILE A 65 0.82 16.74 7.46
N ALA A 66 1.94 17.45 7.47
CA ALA A 66 3.27 16.86 7.49
C ALA A 66 3.49 16.01 8.77
N GLU A 67 2.98 16.46 9.89
CA GLU A 67 3.07 15.77 11.17
C GLU A 67 2.14 14.55 11.21
N ALA A 68 0.92 14.69 10.72
CA ALA A 68 -0.05 13.59 10.63
C ALA A 68 0.46 12.47 9.73
N VAL A 69 0.98 12.79 8.56
CA VAL A 69 1.54 11.84 7.59
C VAL A 69 2.78 11.15 8.16
N THR A 70 3.73 11.91 8.69
CA THR A 70 4.96 11.35 9.28
C THR A 70 4.65 10.46 10.48
N GLY A 71 3.72 10.88 11.33
CA GLY A 71 3.30 10.13 12.50
C GLY A 71 2.57 8.83 12.13
N ALA A 72 1.69 8.87 11.12
CA ALA A 72 1.00 7.68 10.60
C ALA A 72 1.99 6.67 10.00
N CYS A 73 2.95 7.15 9.19
CA CYS A 73 4.00 6.31 8.63
C CYS A 73 4.83 5.64 9.71
N LYS A 74 5.29 6.37 10.72
CA LYS A 74 6.07 5.80 11.84
C LYS A 74 5.27 4.73 12.59
N GLN A 75 3.99 4.97 12.83
CA GLN A 75 3.12 4.04 13.55
C GLN A 75 2.83 2.77 12.76
N ARG A 76 2.66 2.88 11.44
CA ARG A 76 2.29 1.77 10.56
C ARG A 76 3.47 1.07 9.90
N PHE A 77 4.65 1.67 9.92
CA PHE A 77 5.87 1.11 9.32
C PHE A 77 6.15 -0.31 9.81
N ARG A 78 6.18 -0.49 11.12
CA ARG A 78 6.50 -1.79 11.73
C ARG A 78 5.48 -2.88 11.39
N PRO A 79 4.15 -2.69 11.56
CA PRO A 79 3.17 -3.70 11.20
C PRO A 79 3.21 -4.09 9.72
N ILE A 80 3.26 -3.10 8.81
CA ILE A 80 3.29 -3.34 7.36
C ILE A 80 4.55 -4.10 6.97
N LEU A 81 5.71 -3.74 7.50
CA LEU A 81 6.98 -4.39 7.21
C LEU A 81 6.99 -5.85 7.71
N ILE A 82 6.48 -6.09 8.91
CA ILE A 82 6.38 -7.45 9.45
C ILE A 82 5.46 -8.32 8.60
N THR A 83 4.30 -7.81 8.19
CA THR A 83 3.35 -8.55 7.34
C THR A 83 3.98 -8.93 6.01
N SER A 84 4.64 -7.98 5.35
CA SER A 84 5.31 -8.22 4.06
C SER A 84 6.45 -9.23 4.17
N LEU A 85 7.29 -9.11 5.19
CA LEU A 85 8.37 -10.07 5.45
C LEU A 85 7.83 -11.46 5.78
N THR A 86 6.81 -11.55 6.62
CA THR A 86 6.20 -12.84 6.98
C THR A 86 5.61 -13.52 5.75
N THR A 87 4.95 -12.78 4.87
CA THR A 87 4.40 -13.32 3.62
C THR A 87 5.52 -13.78 2.68
N PHE A 88 6.58 -12.99 2.54
CA PHE A 88 7.74 -13.36 1.72
C PHE A 88 8.41 -14.63 2.23
N PHE A 89 8.72 -14.69 3.52
CA PHE A 89 9.33 -15.88 4.11
C PHE A 89 8.38 -17.09 4.14
N GLY A 90 7.08 -16.86 4.21
CA GLY A 90 6.07 -17.92 4.09
C GLY A 90 6.03 -18.55 2.70
N LEU A 91 6.27 -17.76 1.66
CA LEU A 91 6.36 -18.23 0.26
C LEU A 91 7.75 -18.77 -0.11
N PHE A 92 8.77 -18.44 0.68
CA PHE A 92 10.15 -18.81 0.39
C PHE A 92 10.37 -20.32 0.22
N PRO A 93 9.79 -21.22 1.05
CA PRO A 93 9.90 -22.66 0.83
C PRO A 93 9.37 -23.10 -0.54
N LEU A 94 8.27 -22.50 -1.00
CA LEU A 94 7.69 -22.79 -2.31
C LEU A 94 8.59 -22.33 -3.47
N LEU A 95 9.32 -21.22 -3.28
CA LEU A 95 10.28 -20.72 -4.27
C LEU A 95 11.49 -21.64 -4.46
N LEU A 96 11.83 -22.45 -3.45
CA LEU A 96 12.93 -23.40 -3.48
C LEU A 96 12.49 -24.83 -3.88
N GLU A 97 11.17 -25.05 -4.01
CA GLU A 97 10.63 -26.36 -4.33
C GLU A 97 10.88 -26.70 -5.81
N THR A 98 11.34 -27.91 -6.06
CA THR A 98 11.71 -28.39 -7.42
C THR A 98 10.77 -29.45 -7.99
N SER A 99 9.69 -29.80 -7.25
CA SER A 99 8.71 -30.78 -7.73
C SER A 99 7.95 -30.24 -8.95
N LEU A 100 7.57 -31.14 -9.86
CA LEU A 100 6.85 -30.79 -11.09
C LEU A 100 5.54 -30.06 -10.82
N GLN A 101 4.85 -30.42 -9.74
CA GLN A 101 3.59 -29.76 -9.35
C GLN A 101 3.82 -28.34 -8.81
N ALA A 102 4.91 -28.12 -8.08
CA ALA A 102 5.27 -26.80 -7.58
C ALA A 102 5.71 -25.86 -8.71
N GLN A 103 6.36 -26.38 -9.75
CA GLN A 103 6.82 -25.57 -10.88
C GLN A 103 5.68 -24.85 -11.62
N GLU A 104 4.48 -25.43 -11.65
CA GLU A 104 3.33 -24.75 -12.24
C GLU A 104 2.84 -23.57 -11.39
N MET A 105 3.00 -23.65 -10.06
CA MET A 105 2.59 -22.59 -9.11
C MET A 105 3.69 -21.57 -8.84
N LEU A 106 4.93 -21.90 -9.21
CA LEU A 106 6.10 -21.06 -8.94
C LEU A 106 5.96 -19.63 -9.50
N PRO A 107 5.51 -19.42 -10.76
CA PRO A 107 5.35 -18.07 -11.29
C PRO A 107 4.37 -17.20 -10.50
N MET A 108 3.29 -17.80 -9.95
CA MET A 108 2.35 -17.10 -9.08
C MET A 108 3.02 -16.69 -7.76
N ALA A 109 3.78 -17.61 -7.15
CA ALA A 109 4.50 -17.34 -5.91
C ALA A 109 5.57 -16.25 -6.07
N ILE A 110 6.29 -16.24 -7.20
CA ILE A 110 7.30 -15.22 -7.54
C ILE A 110 6.63 -13.84 -7.66
N SER A 111 5.54 -13.75 -8.43
CA SER A 111 4.79 -12.49 -8.56
C SER A 111 4.37 -11.94 -7.21
N LEU A 112 3.83 -12.80 -6.36
CA LEU A 112 3.33 -12.39 -5.05
C LEU A 112 4.47 -12.01 -4.10
N ALA A 113 5.51 -12.85 -3.97
CA ALA A 113 6.60 -12.65 -3.03
C ALA A 113 7.42 -11.39 -3.34
N PHE A 114 7.92 -11.26 -4.56
CA PHE A 114 8.70 -10.09 -4.95
C PHE A 114 7.82 -8.84 -5.12
N GLY A 115 6.60 -9.03 -5.60
CA GLY A 115 5.63 -7.94 -5.72
C GLY A 115 5.29 -7.31 -4.38
N ILE A 116 5.06 -8.10 -3.32
CA ILE A 116 4.78 -7.57 -1.96
C ILE A 116 5.97 -6.79 -1.42
N LEU A 117 7.19 -7.31 -1.51
CA LEU A 117 8.38 -6.61 -1.02
C LEU A 117 8.54 -5.25 -1.69
N PHE A 118 8.45 -5.24 -3.02
CA PHE A 118 8.59 -4.01 -3.80
C PHE A 118 7.45 -3.04 -3.54
N ALA A 119 6.21 -3.54 -3.51
CA ALA A 119 5.03 -2.74 -3.22
C ALA A 119 5.08 -2.13 -1.82
N THR A 120 5.57 -2.85 -0.82
CA THR A 120 5.69 -2.34 0.55
C THR A 120 6.61 -1.13 0.63
N VAL A 121 7.79 -1.22 0.00
CA VAL A 121 8.75 -0.11 -0.05
C VAL A 121 8.12 1.10 -0.75
N ILE A 122 7.47 0.87 -1.88
CA ILE A 122 6.83 1.94 -2.66
C ILE A 122 5.64 2.53 -1.91
N THR A 123 4.78 1.72 -1.31
CA THR A 123 3.62 2.20 -0.55
C THR A 123 4.06 3.12 0.59
N LEU A 124 5.09 2.72 1.33
CA LEU A 124 5.62 3.52 2.44
C LEU A 124 6.26 4.85 2.00
N LEU A 125 6.74 4.94 0.76
CA LEU A 125 7.30 6.16 0.19
C LEU A 125 6.25 6.97 -0.59
N LEU A 126 5.48 6.31 -1.45
CA LEU A 126 4.58 6.95 -2.39
C LEU A 126 3.35 7.53 -1.71
N VAL A 127 2.73 6.79 -0.80
CA VAL A 127 1.49 7.24 -0.12
C VAL A 127 1.73 8.54 0.65
N PRO A 128 2.74 8.67 1.51
CA PRO A 128 3.02 9.94 2.19
C PRO A 128 3.35 11.08 1.23
N CYS A 129 4.12 10.81 0.18
CA CYS A 129 4.45 11.84 -0.83
C CYS A 129 3.19 12.33 -1.55
N LEU A 130 2.31 11.42 -1.96
CA LEU A 130 1.06 11.79 -2.64
C LEU A 130 0.11 12.56 -1.72
N PHE A 131 0.04 12.23 -0.43
CA PHE A 131 -0.76 13.01 0.52
C PHE A 131 -0.26 14.45 0.63
N VAL A 132 1.04 14.66 0.73
CA VAL A 132 1.63 16.00 0.81
C VAL A 132 1.38 16.78 -0.50
N ILE A 133 1.64 16.15 -1.64
CA ILE A 133 1.46 16.78 -2.97
C ILE A 133 -0.02 17.13 -3.22
N LEU A 134 -0.94 16.22 -2.93
CA LEU A 134 -2.37 16.47 -3.13
C LEU A 134 -2.90 17.56 -2.22
N ASN A 135 -2.37 17.67 -1.02
CA ASN A 135 -2.74 18.76 -0.13
C ASN A 135 -2.19 20.13 -0.60
N ASP A 136 -1.05 20.13 -1.28
CA ASP A 136 -0.46 21.36 -1.82
C ASP A 136 -1.19 21.84 -3.09
N ILE A 137 -1.67 20.88 -3.90
CA ILE A 137 -2.40 21.15 -5.16
C ILE A 137 -3.88 21.46 -4.92
N ALA A 138 -4.53 20.70 -4.04
CA ALA A 138 -5.91 20.92 -3.62
C ALA A 138 -5.86 21.64 -2.26
N PRO A 139 -6.21 22.96 -2.21
CA PRO A 139 -6.28 23.64 -0.93
C PRO A 139 -7.18 22.83 0.01
N PRO A 140 -6.85 22.77 1.30
CA PRO A 140 -7.55 21.90 2.22
C PRO A 140 -9.03 22.09 2.03
N LEU A 141 -9.77 21.01 1.76
CA LEU A 141 -11.21 21.00 1.91
C LEU A 141 -11.44 21.58 3.29
N SER A 142 -11.83 22.83 3.31
CA SER A 142 -11.97 23.65 4.50
C SER A 142 -12.57 22.79 5.61
N LYS A 143 -11.91 22.76 6.75
CA LYS A 143 -12.61 22.51 8.00
C LYS A 143 -14.00 23.11 7.82
N PRO A 144 -15.08 22.40 8.16
CA PRO A 144 -16.33 23.12 8.32
C PRO A 144 -15.98 24.29 9.23
N GLU A 145 -16.06 25.47 8.69
CA GLU A 145 -15.86 26.72 9.41
C GLU A 145 -16.92 26.63 10.52
N ILE A 146 -16.47 26.34 11.73
CA ILE A 146 -17.35 26.38 12.88
C ILE A 146 -17.72 27.84 12.96
N ASP A 147 -18.90 28.17 12.44
CA ASP A 147 -19.47 29.52 12.63
C ASP A 147 -19.68 29.68 14.13
N PRO A 148 -18.91 30.57 14.79
CA PRO A 148 -19.04 30.76 16.23
C PRO A 148 -20.42 31.29 16.63
N ASN A 149 -21.26 31.64 15.67
CA ASN A 149 -22.61 32.15 15.86
C ASN A 149 -23.72 31.13 15.52
N ASP A 150 -23.37 29.89 15.16
CA ASP A 150 -24.35 28.84 14.91
C ASP A 150 -24.67 28.07 16.21
N PRO A 151 -25.85 28.31 16.81
CA PRO A 151 -26.24 27.72 18.10
C PRO A 151 -26.45 26.18 18.01
N ASP A 152 -26.64 25.62 16.80
CA ASP A 152 -26.89 24.19 16.62
C ASP A 152 -25.58 23.36 16.64
N GLN A 153 -24.41 24.00 16.46
CA GLN A 153 -23.11 23.35 16.50
C GLN A 153 -22.51 23.30 17.92
N ALA A 154 -23.09 24.02 18.86
CA ALA A 154 -22.63 24.04 20.26
C ALA A 154 -23.14 22.84 21.09
N LEU A 155 -24.02 22.02 20.54
CA LEU A 155 -24.70 20.91 21.25
C LEU A 155 -24.34 19.52 20.68
N ALA A 156 -23.40 19.39 19.72
CA ALA A 156 -22.92 18.14 19.18
C ALA A 156 -21.49 17.83 19.64
#